data_6c0054e87d445edb318656ccbe3331a3
#
_entry.id   6c0054e87d445edb318656ccbe3331a3
#
_cell.length_a   1.000
_cell.length_b   1.000
_cell.length_c   1.000
_cell.angle_alpha   90.00
_cell.angle_beta   90.00
_cell.angle_gamma   90.00
#
_symmetry.space_group_name_H-M   'P 1'
#
loop_
_entity.id
_entity.type
_entity.pdbx_description
1 polymer ?
#
loop_
_entity_poly.entity_id
_entity_poly.type
_entity_poly.pdbx_seq_one_letter_code
_entity_poly.pdbx_strand_id
1 'polypeptide(L)'
;MEQGKSTDQQDFITFQDITFAYPPVDEEEEEVAVKPIFHHFTATLPGGFVSLVGPNASGKSTFMLLAAGRLLPQQGRIFLLGKDTSQLTEEARDLLASFIYQNMEFDTEEPVAQLLQQVYQHGAFAGSCQSIEGQAKDLLEEITEVLELEELKEKPLRTLSKGQMQRVILAFSLLYGSKSIFMDEPLFALENAHKHKILGYIKDYCHQLGITVYISMHELELSRMYPDNVLLFYPNRDMDFGSPDEILTPQALEKAYGVPAAMLKDAESLTRKNLKEQYES
;
A
#
# COMPACT_ATOMS: atom_id res chain seq x y z
N MET A 1 -18.55 -12.26 -36.13
CA MET A 1 -19.22 -11.60 -35.00
C MET A 1 -18.15 -11.46 -33.92
N GLU A 2 -17.43 -10.37 -33.94
CA GLU A 2 -16.43 -10.02 -32.94
C GLU A 2 -17.18 -9.48 -31.73
N GLN A 3 -17.10 -10.21 -30.62
CA GLN A 3 -17.60 -9.73 -29.36
C GLN A 3 -16.57 -8.74 -28.78
N GLY A 4 -17.04 -7.53 -28.55
CA GLY A 4 -16.27 -6.41 -28.08
C GLY A 4 -15.51 -6.70 -26.79
N LYS A 5 -14.23 -6.39 -26.81
CA LYS A 5 -13.43 -6.18 -25.60
C LYS A 5 -13.97 -4.90 -24.92
N SER A 6 -14.46 -5.08 -23.70
CA SER A 6 -14.91 -4.00 -22.84
C SER A 6 -13.71 -3.19 -22.34
N THR A 7 -13.88 -1.88 -22.39
CA THR A 7 -13.23 -0.82 -21.61
C THR A 7 -11.71 -0.87 -21.42
N ASP A 8 -11.06 0.13 -21.96
CA ASP A 8 -9.69 0.58 -21.72
C ASP A 8 -9.32 0.58 -20.21
N GLN A 9 -8.87 -0.55 -19.67
CA GLN A 9 -8.04 -0.54 -18.49
C GLN A 9 -6.66 -0.06 -18.94
N GLN A 10 -6.42 1.22 -18.78
CA GLN A 10 -5.15 1.85 -19.12
C GLN A 10 -4.07 1.23 -18.22
N ASP A 11 -2.99 0.72 -18.83
CA ASP A 11 -1.81 0.21 -18.13
C ASP A 11 -1.34 1.23 -17.10
N PHE A 12 -1.47 0.88 -15.81
CA PHE A 12 -1.14 1.81 -14.73
C PHE A 12 0.33 1.73 -14.34
N ILE A 13 0.83 0.50 -14.17
CA ILE A 13 2.24 0.21 -13.91
C ILE A 13 2.73 -0.78 -14.96
N THR A 14 3.86 -0.49 -15.59
CA THR A 14 4.52 -1.40 -16.54
C THR A 14 5.97 -1.62 -16.13
N PHE A 15 6.33 -2.86 -15.87
CA PHE A 15 7.70 -3.33 -15.68
C PHE A 15 8.20 -3.93 -17.00
N GLN A 16 9.30 -3.47 -17.51
CA GLN A 16 9.89 -3.93 -18.77
C GLN A 16 11.27 -4.52 -18.53
N ASP A 17 11.36 -5.84 -18.49
CA ASP A 17 12.60 -6.62 -18.38
C ASP A 17 13.51 -6.16 -17.23
N ILE A 18 12.92 -5.93 -16.05
CA ILE A 18 13.66 -5.39 -14.92
C ILE A 18 14.48 -6.47 -14.20
N THR A 19 15.70 -6.11 -13.83
CA THR A 19 16.52 -6.89 -12.89
C THR A 19 16.87 -5.98 -11.72
N PHE A 20 16.60 -6.46 -10.49
CA PHE A 20 16.87 -5.71 -9.27
C PHE A 20 17.43 -6.63 -8.17
N ALA A 21 18.52 -6.19 -7.54
CA ALA A 21 19.08 -6.73 -6.31
C ALA A 21 19.47 -5.59 -5.37
N TYR A 22 19.36 -5.80 -4.06
CA TYR A 22 19.96 -4.87 -3.11
C TYR A 22 21.47 -4.99 -3.15
N PRO A 23 22.22 -3.88 -2.97
CA PRO A 23 23.67 -3.96 -2.83
C PRO A 23 24.05 -4.79 -1.59
N PRO A 24 25.22 -5.43 -1.59
CA PRO A 24 25.72 -6.13 -0.41
C PRO A 24 25.87 -5.15 0.76
N VAL A 25 25.64 -5.63 1.99
CA VAL A 25 25.67 -4.80 3.21
C VAL A 25 27.12 -4.52 3.64
N ASP A 26 28.04 -5.45 3.40
CA ASP A 26 29.46 -5.34 3.74
C ASP A 26 30.33 -5.42 2.49
N GLU A 27 31.36 -4.56 2.42
CA GLU A 27 32.30 -4.54 1.31
C GLU A 27 33.12 -5.85 1.17
N GLU A 28 33.18 -6.64 2.27
CA GLU A 28 33.89 -7.95 2.27
C GLU A 28 33.04 -9.07 1.63
N GLU A 29 31.75 -8.85 1.37
CA GLU A 29 30.83 -9.80 0.72
C GLU A 29 30.76 -9.65 -0.81
N GLU A 30 31.61 -8.83 -1.44
CA GLU A 30 31.64 -8.65 -2.91
C GLU A 30 31.84 -9.95 -3.70
N GLU A 31 32.38 -11.02 -3.09
CA GLU A 31 32.56 -12.33 -3.74
C GLU A 31 31.30 -13.21 -3.74
N VAL A 32 30.27 -12.86 -2.96
CA VAL A 32 29.00 -13.60 -2.97
C VAL A 32 28.07 -13.01 -4.03
N ALA A 33 27.82 -13.77 -5.09
CA ALA A 33 26.89 -13.36 -6.14
C ALA A 33 25.51 -12.99 -5.54
N VAL A 34 25.22 -11.69 -5.47
CA VAL A 34 23.97 -11.18 -4.90
C VAL A 34 22.80 -11.71 -5.73
N LYS A 35 21.96 -12.55 -5.12
CA LYS A 35 20.80 -13.12 -5.79
C LYS A 35 19.76 -12.03 -6.05
N PRO A 36 19.40 -11.76 -7.32
CA PRO A 36 18.42 -10.72 -7.63
C PRO A 36 17.04 -11.05 -7.02
N ILE A 37 16.34 -10.01 -6.58
CA ILE A 37 14.94 -10.12 -6.13
C ILE A 37 14.02 -10.26 -7.33
N PHE A 38 14.26 -9.48 -8.38
CA PHE A 38 13.59 -9.63 -9.67
C PHE A 38 14.67 -9.87 -10.74
N HIS A 39 14.43 -10.80 -11.65
CA HIS A 39 15.35 -11.17 -12.72
C HIS A 39 14.57 -11.32 -14.03
N HIS A 40 14.84 -10.43 -14.99
CA HIS A 40 14.12 -10.34 -16.25
C HIS A 40 12.59 -10.28 -16.07
N PHE A 41 12.15 -9.53 -15.05
CA PHE A 41 10.75 -9.45 -14.71
C PHE A 41 10.01 -8.46 -15.61
N THR A 42 8.92 -8.92 -16.23
CA THR A 42 8.03 -8.11 -17.06
C THR A 42 6.60 -8.32 -16.60
N ALA A 43 5.89 -7.22 -16.32
CA ALA A 43 4.49 -7.25 -15.92
C ALA A 43 3.81 -5.93 -16.26
N THR A 44 2.51 -5.99 -16.51
CA THR A 44 1.64 -4.81 -16.64
C THR A 44 0.46 -4.97 -15.71
N LEU A 45 0.21 -3.97 -14.89
CA LEU A 45 -0.82 -3.97 -13.86
C LEU A 45 -1.76 -2.78 -14.03
N PRO A 46 -3.07 -2.97 -13.83
CA PRO A 46 -4.05 -1.90 -13.89
C PRO A 46 -4.03 -1.02 -12.63
N GLY A 47 -4.71 0.13 -12.71
CA GLY A 47 -5.07 0.93 -11.54
C GLY A 47 -6.20 0.32 -10.73
N GLY A 48 -6.61 1.03 -9.67
CA GLY A 48 -7.68 0.65 -8.77
C GLY A 48 -7.19 0.34 -7.36
N PHE A 49 -7.99 -0.33 -6.56
CA PHE A 49 -7.61 -0.76 -5.22
C PHE A 49 -7.04 -2.19 -5.27
N VAL A 50 -5.74 -2.34 -5.06
CA VAL A 50 -5.00 -3.61 -5.19
C VAL A 50 -4.36 -4.00 -3.86
N SER A 51 -4.63 -5.22 -3.39
CA SER A 51 -3.94 -5.80 -2.24
C SER A 51 -2.77 -6.68 -2.66
N LEU A 52 -1.63 -6.53 -1.98
CA LEU A 52 -0.48 -7.41 -2.10
C LEU A 52 -0.49 -8.43 -0.97
N VAL A 53 -0.56 -9.69 -1.32
CA VAL A 53 -0.65 -10.82 -0.39
C VAL A 53 0.52 -11.77 -0.63
N GLY A 54 1.03 -12.42 0.40
CA GLY A 54 2.10 -13.40 0.30
C GLY A 54 3.01 -13.41 1.52
N PRO A 55 3.86 -14.42 1.66
CA PRO A 55 4.74 -14.57 2.82
C PRO A 55 5.75 -13.43 2.96
N ASN A 56 6.36 -13.32 4.14
CA ASN A 56 7.45 -12.37 4.35
C ASN A 56 8.62 -12.69 3.42
N ALA A 57 9.38 -11.68 3.04
CA ALA A 57 10.51 -11.78 2.11
C ALA A 57 10.17 -12.30 0.69
N SER A 58 8.89 -12.34 0.29
CA SER A 58 8.49 -12.69 -1.08
C SER A 58 8.71 -11.58 -2.12
N GLY A 59 9.09 -10.36 -1.68
CA GLY A 59 9.40 -9.24 -2.57
C GLY A 59 8.33 -8.15 -2.64
N LYS A 60 7.23 -8.22 -1.86
CA LYS A 60 6.13 -7.23 -1.88
C LYS A 60 6.59 -5.79 -1.69
N SER A 61 7.35 -5.51 -0.62
CA SER A 61 7.87 -4.16 -0.34
C SER A 61 8.79 -3.67 -1.45
N THR A 62 9.68 -4.54 -1.93
CA THR A 62 10.60 -4.20 -3.05
C THR A 62 9.82 -3.91 -4.33
N PHE A 63 8.80 -4.70 -4.63
CA PHE A 63 7.91 -4.47 -5.76
C PHE A 63 7.25 -3.08 -5.68
N MET A 64 6.66 -2.74 -4.54
CA MET A 64 6.01 -1.44 -4.33
C MET A 64 7.01 -0.27 -4.42
N LEU A 65 8.22 -0.42 -3.85
CA LEU A 65 9.26 0.61 -3.92
C LEU A 65 9.75 0.85 -5.36
N LEU A 66 9.89 -0.20 -6.15
CA LEU A 66 10.22 -0.11 -7.58
C LEU A 66 9.07 0.53 -8.36
N ALA A 67 7.83 0.10 -8.14
CA ALA A 67 6.63 0.64 -8.78
C ALA A 67 6.44 2.14 -8.49
N ALA A 68 6.70 2.56 -7.25
CA ALA A 68 6.62 3.96 -6.83
C ALA A 68 7.84 4.81 -7.26
N GLY A 69 8.84 4.22 -7.93
CA GLY A 69 10.07 4.91 -8.31
C GLY A 69 10.97 5.30 -7.13
N ARG A 70 10.80 4.65 -5.96
CA ARG A 70 11.66 4.87 -4.79
C ARG A 70 12.96 4.05 -4.88
N LEU A 71 12.93 2.97 -5.65
CA LEU A 71 14.09 2.20 -6.06
C LEU A 71 14.16 2.19 -7.59
N LEU A 72 15.37 2.14 -8.12
CA LEU A 72 15.62 2.00 -9.55
C LEU A 72 16.22 0.63 -9.86
N PRO A 73 15.73 -0.08 -10.89
CA PRO A 73 16.29 -1.36 -11.28
C PRO A 73 17.70 -1.18 -11.89
N GLN A 74 18.56 -2.18 -11.77
CA GLN A 74 19.86 -2.21 -12.44
C GLN A 74 19.73 -2.39 -13.94
N GLN A 75 18.66 -3.08 -14.40
CA GLN A 75 18.35 -3.28 -15.81
C GLN A 75 16.85 -3.13 -16.03
N GLY A 76 16.47 -2.73 -17.24
CA GLY A 76 15.08 -2.54 -17.65
C GLY A 76 14.53 -1.16 -17.29
N ARG A 77 13.21 -1.00 -17.38
CA ARG A 77 12.50 0.26 -17.11
C ARG A 77 11.18 -0.01 -16.42
N ILE A 78 10.75 0.98 -15.63
CA ILE A 78 9.45 0.95 -14.94
C ILE A 78 8.70 2.21 -15.32
N PHE A 79 7.46 2.04 -15.78
CA PHE A 79 6.58 3.14 -16.14
C PHE A 79 5.40 3.18 -15.18
N LEU A 80 5.12 4.35 -14.64
CA LEU A 80 3.95 4.65 -13.85
C LEU A 80 3.09 5.68 -14.61
N LEU A 81 1.86 5.31 -14.95
CA LEU A 81 1.00 6.13 -15.83
C LEU A 81 1.71 6.55 -17.13
N GLY A 82 2.45 5.62 -17.74
CA GLY A 82 3.20 5.85 -18.97
C GLY A 82 4.46 6.72 -18.82
N LYS A 83 4.80 7.18 -17.62
CA LYS A 83 6.02 7.97 -17.35
C LYS A 83 7.13 7.07 -16.81
N ASP A 84 8.31 7.12 -17.41
CA ASP A 84 9.50 6.40 -16.94
C ASP A 84 9.91 6.94 -15.56
N THR A 85 9.86 6.07 -14.55
CA THR A 85 10.13 6.45 -13.14
C THR A 85 11.57 6.94 -12.93
N SER A 86 12.51 6.51 -13.76
CA SER A 86 13.91 6.93 -13.69
C SER A 86 14.15 8.36 -14.19
N GLN A 87 13.19 8.93 -14.92
CA GLN A 87 13.27 10.28 -15.50
C GLN A 87 12.49 11.32 -14.69
N LEU A 88 11.82 10.93 -13.61
CA LEU A 88 11.01 11.82 -12.80
C LEU A 88 11.90 12.63 -11.83
N THR A 89 11.62 13.91 -11.73
CA THR A 89 12.09 14.71 -10.59
C THR A 89 11.40 14.25 -9.31
N GLU A 90 11.96 14.57 -8.16
CA GLU A 90 11.37 14.21 -6.87
C GLU A 90 9.93 14.73 -6.74
N GLU A 91 9.70 16.00 -7.05
CA GLU A 91 8.37 16.60 -7.02
C GLU A 91 7.38 15.91 -7.98
N ALA A 92 7.81 15.63 -9.23
CA ALA A 92 6.95 14.94 -10.19
C ALA A 92 6.63 13.52 -9.76
N ARG A 93 7.57 12.83 -9.12
CA ARG A 93 7.39 11.49 -8.56
C ARG A 93 6.41 11.52 -7.39
N ASP A 94 6.54 12.48 -6.46
CA ASP A 94 5.68 12.57 -5.29
C ASP A 94 4.21 12.89 -5.65
N LEU A 95 3.98 13.69 -6.69
CA LEU A 95 2.64 13.90 -7.25
C LEU A 95 2.08 12.64 -7.94
N LEU A 96 2.93 11.77 -8.46
CA LEU A 96 2.49 10.51 -9.08
C LEU A 96 2.31 9.40 -8.05
N ALA A 97 3.22 9.29 -7.07
CA ALA A 97 3.25 8.19 -6.13
C ALA A 97 3.65 8.65 -4.73
N SER A 98 2.77 8.53 -3.75
CA SER A 98 3.13 8.56 -2.34
C SER A 98 3.41 7.15 -1.82
N PHE A 99 4.21 7.06 -0.75
CA PHE A 99 4.60 5.78 -0.15
C PHE A 99 4.52 5.83 1.37
N ILE A 100 3.78 4.89 1.97
CA ILE A 100 3.76 4.64 3.41
C ILE A 100 4.65 3.43 3.70
N TYR A 101 5.75 3.65 4.41
CA TYR A 101 6.65 2.58 4.85
C TYR A 101 6.11 1.93 6.13
N GLN A 102 6.42 0.66 6.35
CA GLN A 102 5.97 -0.13 7.50
C GLN A 102 6.29 0.52 8.87
N ASN A 103 7.45 1.15 8.99
CA ASN A 103 7.91 1.78 10.23
C ASN A 103 8.31 3.24 9.96
N MET A 104 7.32 4.11 9.75
CA MET A 104 7.57 5.56 9.67
C MET A 104 7.56 6.14 11.08
N GLU A 105 8.63 6.85 11.41
CA GLU A 105 8.75 7.63 12.63
C GLU A 105 8.99 9.09 12.27
N PHE A 106 8.35 9.99 13.01
CA PHE A 106 8.50 11.42 12.85
C PHE A 106 8.86 12.03 14.19
N ASP A 107 9.90 12.83 14.21
CA ASP A 107 10.32 13.60 15.39
C ASP A 107 10.06 15.09 15.15
N THR A 108 8.83 15.52 15.42
CA THR A 108 8.43 16.92 15.31
C THR A 108 7.54 17.33 16.47
N GLU A 109 7.70 18.58 16.90
CA GLU A 109 6.88 19.24 17.91
C GLU A 109 5.61 19.86 17.34
N GLU A 110 5.46 19.88 16.02
CA GLU A 110 4.30 20.51 15.40
C GLU A 110 3.02 19.72 15.71
N PRO A 111 1.90 20.41 16.01
CA PRO A 111 0.61 19.79 16.21
C PRO A 111 0.11 19.08 14.93
N VAL A 112 -0.60 17.97 15.12
CA VAL A 112 -1.19 17.20 14.02
C VAL A 112 -2.02 18.07 13.08
N ALA A 113 -2.85 18.98 13.61
CA ALA A 113 -3.69 19.86 12.79
C ALA A 113 -2.88 20.73 11.85
N GLN A 114 -1.77 21.28 12.31
CA GLN A 114 -0.90 22.12 11.49
C GLN A 114 -0.27 21.31 10.35
N LEU A 115 0.20 20.09 10.64
CA LEU A 115 0.80 19.21 9.64
C LEU A 115 -0.21 18.73 8.60
N LEU A 116 -1.43 18.35 9.03
CA LEU A 116 -2.52 18.00 8.11
C LEU A 116 -2.85 19.15 7.15
N GLN A 117 -2.91 20.38 7.68
CA GLN A 117 -3.17 21.57 6.88
C GLN A 117 -2.03 21.85 5.88
N GLN A 118 -0.78 21.70 6.30
CA GLN A 118 0.39 21.87 5.43
C GLN A 118 0.38 20.83 4.29
N VAL A 119 0.17 19.56 4.62
CA VAL A 119 0.10 18.48 3.62
C VAL A 119 -1.02 18.75 2.61
N TYR A 120 -2.21 19.13 3.07
CA TYR A 120 -3.34 19.45 2.22
C TYR A 120 -3.05 20.64 1.29
N GLN A 121 -2.41 21.70 1.80
CA GLN A 121 -2.06 22.89 1.01
C GLN A 121 -0.98 22.63 -0.04
N HIS A 122 -0.07 21.68 0.19
CA HIS A 122 1.02 21.36 -0.74
C HIS A 122 0.69 20.19 -1.67
N GLY A 123 -0.41 19.49 -1.43
CA GLY A 123 -0.84 18.32 -2.21
C GLY A 123 -1.60 18.70 -3.49
N ALA A 124 -1.97 17.66 -4.24
CA ALA A 124 -2.69 17.81 -5.50
C ALA A 124 -4.13 18.32 -5.33
N PHE A 125 -4.69 18.27 -4.12
CA PHE A 125 -6.04 18.73 -3.80
C PHE A 125 -6.10 20.16 -3.27
N ALA A 126 -4.98 20.87 -3.24
CA ALA A 126 -4.92 22.24 -2.75
C ALA A 126 -5.98 23.14 -3.41
N GLY A 127 -6.88 23.72 -2.61
CA GLY A 127 -7.94 24.59 -3.08
C GLY A 127 -9.12 23.90 -3.77
N SER A 128 -9.21 22.56 -3.77
CA SER A 128 -10.35 21.82 -4.30
C SER A 128 -11.36 21.49 -3.20
N CYS A 129 -12.66 21.76 -3.44
CA CYS A 129 -13.76 21.27 -2.61
C CYS A 129 -14.13 19.86 -3.07
N GLN A 130 -13.30 18.87 -2.78
CA GLN A 130 -13.62 17.47 -3.05
C GLN A 130 -14.06 16.78 -1.76
N SER A 131 -15.17 16.06 -1.82
CA SER A 131 -15.67 15.21 -0.74
C SER A 131 -16.07 13.86 -1.34
N ILE A 132 -15.77 12.78 -0.64
CA ILE A 132 -16.09 11.42 -1.07
C ILE A 132 -17.52 11.05 -0.65
N GLU A 133 -17.96 11.48 0.53
CA GLU A 133 -19.29 11.18 1.02
C GLU A 133 -20.41 12.04 0.44
N GLY A 134 -20.09 12.98 -0.49
CA GLY A 134 -21.06 13.87 -1.13
C GLY A 134 -21.72 14.87 -0.16
N GLN A 135 -21.13 15.05 1.02
CA GLN A 135 -21.57 16.01 2.02
C GLN A 135 -20.89 17.38 1.77
N ALA A 136 -21.40 18.44 2.39
CA ALA A 136 -20.83 19.79 2.28
C ALA A 136 -19.51 19.99 3.07
N LYS A 137 -18.84 18.89 3.44
CA LYS A 137 -17.54 18.91 4.13
C LYS A 137 -16.40 18.94 3.12
N ASP A 138 -15.30 19.58 3.46
CA ASP A 138 -14.10 19.46 2.67
C ASP A 138 -13.37 18.13 2.98
N LEU A 139 -12.45 17.73 2.10
CA LEU A 139 -11.72 16.47 2.21
C LEU A 139 -10.90 16.38 3.52
N LEU A 140 -10.40 17.49 4.03
CA LEU A 140 -9.64 17.54 5.28
C LEU A 140 -10.53 17.21 6.48
N GLU A 141 -11.73 17.77 6.55
CA GLU A 141 -12.71 17.47 7.61
C GLU A 141 -13.14 16.01 7.54
N GLU A 142 -13.45 15.52 6.34
CA GLU A 142 -13.88 14.14 6.11
C GLU A 142 -12.83 13.12 6.53
N ILE A 143 -11.58 13.29 6.09
CA ILE A 143 -10.46 12.40 6.46
C ILE A 143 -10.19 12.47 7.97
N THR A 144 -10.28 13.66 8.57
CA THR A 144 -10.12 13.83 10.03
C THR A 144 -11.17 13.02 10.81
N GLU A 145 -12.41 13.01 10.36
CA GLU A 145 -13.50 12.26 10.99
C GLU A 145 -13.37 10.75 10.77
N VAL A 146 -13.10 10.33 9.54
CA VAL A 146 -12.95 8.90 9.19
C VAL A 146 -11.82 8.25 9.97
N LEU A 147 -10.68 8.94 10.09
CA LEU A 147 -9.51 8.47 10.81
C LEU A 147 -9.52 8.83 12.30
N GLU A 148 -10.61 9.43 12.80
CA GLU A 148 -10.81 9.78 14.22
C GLU A 148 -9.63 10.59 14.80
N LEU A 149 -9.25 11.65 14.09
CA LEU A 149 -8.10 12.48 14.46
C LEU A 149 -8.47 13.71 15.31
N GLU A 150 -9.76 13.93 15.59
CA GLU A 150 -10.22 15.14 16.29
C GLU A 150 -9.51 15.36 17.64
N GLU A 151 -9.40 14.30 18.44
CA GLU A 151 -8.73 14.36 19.75
C GLU A 151 -7.20 14.45 19.66
N LEU A 152 -6.64 14.29 18.46
CA LEU A 152 -5.20 14.31 18.22
C LEU A 152 -4.71 15.65 17.69
N LYS A 153 -5.59 16.52 17.24
CA LYS A 153 -5.27 17.76 16.49
C LYS A 153 -4.23 18.63 17.17
N GLU A 154 -4.35 18.80 18.49
CA GLU A 154 -3.46 19.66 19.28
C GLU A 154 -2.21 18.93 19.81
N LYS A 155 -2.09 17.63 19.56
CA LYS A 155 -0.96 16.84 20.05
C LYS A 155 0.22 16.94 19.09
N PRO A 156 1.46 17.09 19.62
CA PRO A 156 2.66 16.91 18.82
C PRO A 156 2.78 15.47 18.30
N LEU A 157 3.22 15.30 17.05
CA LEU A 157 3.33 13.98 16.41
C LEU A 157 4.12 12.98 17.24
N ARG A 158 5.24 13.39 17.82
CA ARG A 158 6.10 12.53 18.65
C ARG A 158 5.43 11.93 19.89
N THR A 159 4.31 12.49 20.34
CA THR A 159 3.59 12.01 21.55
C THR A 159 2.52 10.97 21.25
N LEU A 160 2.30 10.66 19.98
CA LEU A 160 1.28 9.72 19.55
C LEU A 160 1.67 8.27 19.81
N SER A 161 0.68 7.44 20.17
CA SER A 161 0.86 6.00 20.14
C SER A 161 1.06 5.50 18.70
N LYS A 162 1.59 4.27 18.53
CA LYS A 162 1.80 3.68 17.20
C LYS A 162 0.51 3.68 16.34
N GLY A 163 -0.62 3.28 16.91
CA GLY A 163 -1.89 3.28 16.18
C GLY A 163 -2.41 4.68 15.86
N GLN A 164 -2.19 5.67 16.75
CA GLN A 164 -2.52 7.07 16.48
C GLN A 164 -1.63 7.64 15.36
N MET A 165 -0.33 7.39 15.41
CA MET A 165 0.63 7.78 14.37
C MET A 165 0.24 7.19 13.02
N GLN A 166 -0.12 5.90 12.98
CA GLN A 166 -0.53 5.22 11.77
C GLN A 166 -1.74 5.88 11.10
N ARG A 167 -2.74 6.29 11.89
CA ARG A 167 -3.92 7.02 11.39
C ARG A 167 -3.55 8.40 10.82
N VAL A 168 -2.61 9.10 11.44
CA VAL A 168 -2.12 10.40 10.94
C VAL A 168 -1.33 10.24 9.64
N ILE A 169 -0.47 9.21 9.54
CA ILE A 169 0.28 8.91 8.31
C ILE A 169 -0.67 8.58 7.15
N LEU A 170 -1.72 7.80 7.41
CA LEU A 170 -2.78 7.53 6.43
C LEU A 170 -3.45 8.84 5.97
N ALA A 171 -3.78 9.73 6.91
CA ALA A 171 -4.34 11.04 6.58
C ALA A 171 -3.41 11.86 5.69
N PHE A 172 -2.12 11.91 5.98
CA PHE A 172 -1.15 12.61 5.14
C PHE A 172 -1.18 12.11 3.69
N SER A 173 -1.16 10.79 3.49
CA SER A 173 -1.14 10.20 2.16
C SER A 173 -2.43 10.46 1.38
N LEU A 174 -3.59 10.37 2.05
CA LEU A 174 -4.89 10.64 1.44
C LEU A 174 -5.08 12.12 1.12
N LEU A 175 -4.63 13.03 2.00
CA LEU A 175 -4.72 14.48 1.81
C LEU A 175 -3.77 15.00 0.74
N TYR A 176 -2.58 14.39 0.61
CA TYR A 176 -1.61 14.80 -0.41
C TYR A 176 -2.14 14.57 -1.84
N GLY A 177 -2.91 13.51 -2.05
CA GLY A 177 -3.64 13.29 -3.30
C GLY A 177 -2.79 12.89 -4.49
N SER A 178 -1.69 12.15 -4.27
CA SER A 178 -0.92 11.53 -5.36
C SER A 178 -1.82 10.65 -6.23
N LYS A 179 -1.48 10.49 -7.50
CA LYS A 179 -2.23 9.63 -8.45
C LYS A 179 -2.22 8.16 -8.06
N SER A 180 -1.21 7.75 -7.28
CA SER A 180 -1.13 6.43 -6.66
C SER A 180 -0.59 6.52 -5.23
N ILE A 181 -1.05 5.62 -4.38
CA ILE A 181 -0.60 5.49 -2.99
C ILE A 181 -0.15 4.04 -2.78
N PHE A 182 1.11 3.87 -2.38
CA PHE A 182 1.67 2.58 -2.02
C PHE A 182 1.80 2.51 -0.50
N MET A 183 1.23 1.47 0.10
CA MET A 183 1.13 1.33 1.55
C MET A 183 1.67 -0.03 1.99
N ASP A 184 2.80 -0.04 2.71
CA ASP A 184 3.41 -1.27 3.23
C ASP A 184 2.96 -1.50 4.67
N GLU A 185 2.04 -2.47 4.86
CA GLU A 185 1.43 -2.85 6.13
C GLU A 185 0.84 -1.68 6.95
N PRO A 186 0.08 -0.75 6.34
CA PRO A 186 -0.33 0.48 7.00
C PRO A 186 -1.36 0.28 8.13
N LEU A 187 -1.91 -0.92 8.28
CA LEU A 187 -2.99 -1.21 9.22
C LEU A 187 -2.53 -2.06 10.42
N PHE A 188 -1.24 -2.41 10.50
CA PHE A 188 -0.72 -3.35 11.48
C PHE A 188 -1.04 -2.96 12.94
N ALA A 189 -0.92 -1.68 13.29
CA ALA A 189 -1.13 -1.19 14.66
C ALA A 189 -2.60 -0.81 14.97
N LEU A 190 -3.54 -1.10 14.07
CA LEU A 190 -4.94 -0.68 14.21
C LEU A 190 -5.84 -1.82 14.69
N GLU A 191 -6.88 -1.47 15.45
CA GLU A 191 -7.95 -2.38 15.84
C GLU A 191 -8.84 -2.76 14.64
N ASN A 192 -9.47 -3.93 14.71
CA ASN A 192 -10.27 -4.44 13.59
C ASN A 192 -11.37 -3.49 13.12
N ALA A 193 -12.11 -2.87 14.05
CA ALA A 193 -13.17 -1.92 13.70
C ALA A 193 -12.62 -0.75 12.86
N HIS A 194 -11.46 -0.21 13.25
CA HIS A 194 -10.77 0.83 12.49
C HIS A 194 -10.32 0.34 11.11
N LYS A 195 -9.77 -0.88 11.01
CA LYS A 195 -9.35 -1.46 9.73
C LYS A 195 -10.50 -1.53 8.73
N HIS A 196 -11.66 -2.04 9.16
CA HIS A 196 -12.84 -2.13 8.31
C HIS A 196 -13.32 -0.75 7.83
N LYS A 197 -13.42 0.21 8.75
CA LYS A 197 -13.83 1.60 8.43
C LYS A 197 -12.88 2.24 7.41
N ILE A 198 -11.57 2.14 7.67
CA ILE A 198 -10.53 2.75 6.82
C ILE A 198 -10.48 2.08 5.44
N LEU A 199 -10.55 0.76 5.35
CA LEU A 199 -10.50 0.06 4.06
C LEU A 199 -11.75 0.34 3.22
N GLY A 200 -12.93 0.44 3.84
CA GLY A 200 -14.14 0.88 3.17
C GLY A 200 -13.96 2.28 2.58
N TYR A 201 -13.46 3.21 3.38
CA TYR A 201 -13.19 4.57 2.92
C TYR A 201 -12.15 4.62 1.80
N ILE A 202 -11.04 3.88 1.91
CA ILE A 202 -10.01 3.81 0.85
C ILE A 202 -10.60 3.29 -0.46
N LYS A 203 -11.50 2.30 -0.40
CA LYS A 203 -12.20 1.79 -1.59
C LYS A 203 -13.01 2.90 -2.28
N ASP A 204 -13.82 3.62 -1.51
CA ASP A 204 -14.63 4.72 -2.04
C ASP A 204 -13.75 5.87 -2.56
N TYR A 205 -12.67 6.18 -1.85
CA TYR A 205 -11.65 7.16 -2.25
C TYR A 205 -11.02 6.80 -3.61
N CYS A 206 -10.62 5.54 -3.82
CA CYS A 206 -10.09 5.07 -5.09
C CYS A 206 -11.09 5.24 -6.22
N HIS A 207 -12.34 4.80 -6.01
CA HIS A 207 -13.35 4.78 -7.07
C HIS A 207 -13.83 6.19 -7.43
N GLN A 208 -14.02 7.07 -6.45
CA GLN A 208 -14.58 8.40 -6.68
C GLN A 208 -13.56 9.40 -7.21
N LEU A 209 -12.32 9.32 -6.72
CA LEU A 209 -11.25 10.25 -7.13
C LEU A 209 -10.36 9.70 -8.26
N GLY A 210 -10.55 8.44 -8.68
CA GLY A 210 -9.74 7.80 -9.70
C GLY A 210 -8.27 7.63 -9.28
N ILE A 211 -8.03 7.47 -7.96
CA ILE A 211 -6.70 7.27 -7.39
C ILE A 211 -6.45 5.77 -7.24
N THR A 212 -5.25 5.34 -7.52
CA THR A 212 -4.86 3.95 -7.36
C THR A 212 -4.19 3.72 -6.02
N VAL A 213 -4.56 2.65 -5.32
CA VAL A 213 -3.93 2.23 -4.06
C VAL A 213 -3.42 0.81 -4.18
N TYR A 214 -2.13 0.62 -3.88
CA TYR A 214 -1.48 -0.66 -3.70
C TYR A 214 -1.15 -0.82 -2.20
N ILE A 215 -1.74 -1.81 -1.54
CA ILE A 215 -1.62 -2.02 -0.10
C ILE A 215 -1.15 -3.44 0.22
N SER A 216 -0.09 -3.60 1.01
CA SER A 216 0.24 -4.91 1.56
C SER A 216 -0.53 -5.17 2.85
N MET A 217 -1.12 -6.35 2.96
CA MET A 217 -1.89 -6.78 4.12
C MET A 217 -1.59 -8.24 4.46
N HIS A 218 -1.61 -8.57 5.75
CA HIS A 218 -1.49 -9.95 6.22
C HIS A 218 -2.85 -10.62 6.42
N GLU A 219 -3.90 -9.84 6.64
CA GLU A 219 -5.24 -10.34 6.87
C GLU A 219 -5.92 -10.74 5.57
N LEU A 220 -5.97 -12.06 5.32
CA LEU A 220 -6.58 -12.63 4.11
C LEU A 220 -8.06 -12.26 3.96
N GLU A 221 -8.80 -12.18 5.07
CA GLU A 221 -10.21 -11.80 5.07
C GLU A 221 -10.39 -10.36 4.54
N LEU A 222 -9.59 -9.42 5.02
CA LEU A 222 -9.63 -8.03 4.56
C LEU A 222 -9.20 -7.92 3.09
N SER A 223 -8.19 -8.71 2.69
CA SER A 223 -7.72 -8.79 1.29
C SER A 223 -8.74 -9.42 0.34
N ARG A 224 -9.73 -10.15 0.84
CA ARG A 224 -10.86 -10.65 0.04
C ARG A 224 -12.00 -9.65 -0.07
N MET A 225 -12.22 -8.87 1.00
CA MET A 225 -13.44 -8.08 1.16
C MET A 225 -13.38 -6.72 0.45
N TYR A 226 -12.24 -6.04 0.51
CA TYR A 226 -12.16 -4.63 0.13
C TYR A 226 -11.53 -4.35 -1.23
N PRO A 227 -10.34 -4.88 -1.58
CA PRO A 227 -9.68 -4.60 -2.84
C PRO A 227 -10.46 -5.08 -4.06
N ASP A 228 -10.28 -4.39 -5.17
CA ASP A 228 -10.83 -4.81 -6.47
C ASP A 228 -10.02 -5.99 -7.03
N ASN A 229 -8.71 -5.97 -6.80
CA ASN A 229 -7.79 -7.01 -7.26
C ASN A 229 -6.76 -7.37 -6.18
N VAL A 230 -6.19 -8.56 -6.34
CA VAL A 230 -5.12 -9.08 -5.50
C VAL A 230 -3.91 -9.45 -6.34
N LEU A 231 -2.75 -9.14 -5.83
CA LEU A 231 -1.45 -9.59 -6.33
C LEU A 231 -0.86 -10.57 -5.31
N LEU A 232 -0.90 -11.87 -5.60
CA LEU A 232 -0.40 -12.93 -4.72
C LEU A 232 1.05 -13.27 -5.08
N PHE A 233 1.94 -13.04 -4.13
CA PHE A 233 3.36 -13.35 -4.25
C PHE A 233 3.68 -14.74 -3.73
N TYR A 234 4.53 -15.46 -4.46
CA TYR A 234 5.05 -16.76 -4.08
C TYR A 234 6.50 -16.68 -3.58
N PRO A 235 6.99 -17.70 -2.83
CA PRO A 235 8.38 -17.72 -2.33
C PRO A 235 9.45 -17.66 -3.43
N ASN A 236 9.15 -18.19 -4.62
CA ASN A 236 10.02 -18.11 -5.81
C ASN A 236 9.93 -16.77 -6.55
N ARG A 237 9.12 -15.82 -6.01
CA ARG A 237 8.87 -14.47 -6.55
C ARG A 237 8.03 -14.42 -7.82
N ASP A 238 7.41 -15.53 -8.20
CA ASP A 238 6.29 -15.51 -9.13
C ASP A 238 5.11 -14.78 -8.49
N MET A 239 4.19 -14.31 -9.30
CA MET A 239 2.95 -13.67 -8.82
C MET A 239 1.78 -14.00 -9.72
N ASP A 240 0.61 -14.12 -9.07
CA ASP A 240 -0.68 -14.19 -9.73
C ASP A 240 -1.46 -12.91 -9.47
N PHE A 241 -2.17 -12.41 -10.48
CA PHE A 241 -2.96 -11.20 -10.41
C PHE A 241 -4.39 -11.45 -10.91
N GLY A 242 -5.38 -10.93 -10.20
CA GLY A 242 -6.79 -11.03 -10.58
C GLY A 242 -7.73 -10.65 -9.44
N SER A 243 -9.01 -10.99 -9.58
CA SER A 243 -9.98 -10.76 -8.52
C SER A 243 -9.66 -11.59 -7.27
N PRO A 244 -10.05 -11.12 -6.06
CA PRO A 244 -9.78 -11.85 -4.81
C PRO A 244 -10.26 -13.32 -4.84
N ASP A 245 -11.43 -13.59 -5.42
CA ASP A 245 -12.01 -14.94 -5.48
C ASP A 245 -11.25 -15.87 -6.42
N GLU A 246 -10.71 -15.35 -7.51
CA GLU A 246 -9.90 -16.12 -8.47
C GLU A 246 -8.51 -16.43 -7.92
N ILE A 247 -7.88 -15.46 -7.23
CA ILE A 247 -6.47 -15.54 -6.82
C ILE A 247 -6.30 -16.20 -5.45
N LEU A 248 -7.13 -15.85 -4.46
CA LEU A 248 -6.99 -16.35 -3.10
C LEU A 248 -7.66 -17.71 -2.88
N THR A 249 -7.45 -18.65 -3.81
CA THR A 249 -7.94 -20.01 -3.66
C THR A 249 -7.15 -20.78 -2.59
N PRO A 250 -7.73 -21.82 -1.94
CA PRO A 250 -7.00 -22.63 -0.99
C PRO A 250 -5.68 -23.17 -1.55
N GLN A 251 -5.68 -23.64 -2.80
CA GLN A 251 -4.49 -24.20 -3.46
C GLN A 251 -3.40 -23.15 -3.69
N ALA A 252 -3.79 -21.93 -4.14
CA ALA A 252 -2.84 -20.84 -4.33
C ALA A 252 -2.23 -20.39 -3.00
N LEU A 253 -3.04 -20.28 -1.95
CA LEU A 253 -2.57 -19.93 -0.61
C LEU A 253 -1.65 -21.00 -0.01
N GLU A 254 -1.97 -22.31 -0.17
CA GLU A 254 -1.09 -23.38 0.24
C GLU A 254 0.26 -23.34 -0.47
N LYS A 255 0.26 -23.07 -1.78
CA LYS A 255 1.48 -22.90 -2.58
C LYS A 255 2.28 -21.67 -2.10
N ALA A 256 1.62 -20.57 -1.81
CA ALA A 256 2.27 -19.32 -1.40
C ALA A 256 2.88 -19.41 0.01
N TYR A 257 2.15 -19.98 0.96
CA TYR A 257 2.55 -19.99 2.37
C TYR A 257 3.22 -21.31 2.81
N GLY A 258 3.14 -22.37 2.01
CA GLY A 258 3.74 -23.67 2.33
C GLY A 258 3.04 -24.42 3.47
N VAL A 259 1.82 -24.02 3.83
CA VAL A 259 1.00 -24.64 4.88
C VAL A 259 -0.44 -24.81 4.39
N PRO A 260 -1.19 -25.82 4.89
CA PRO A 260 -2.60 -26.00 4.53
C PRO A 260 -3.42 -24.73 4.76
N ALA A 261 -4.32 -24.40 3.82
CA ALA A 261 -5.15 -23.19 3.89
C ALA A 261 -6.00 -23.11 5.16
N ALA A 262 -6.40 -24.25 5.72
CA ALA A 262 -7.11 -24.31 7.01
C ALA A 262 -6.27 -23.78 8.18
N MET A 263 -4.95 -23.96 8.15
CA MET A 263 -4.04 -23.46 9.19
C MET A 263 -3.84 -21.94 9.10
N LEU A 264 -3.98 -21.34 7.93
CA LEU A 264 -3.86 -19.88 7.78
C LEU A 264 -4.96 -19.13 8.53
N LYS A 265 -6.20 -19.66 8.54
CA LYS A 265 -7.30 -19.09 9.32
C LYS A 265 -7.12 -19.26 10.82
N ASP A 266 -6.66 -20.44 11.25
CA ASP A 266 -6.48 -20.76 12.65
C ASP A 266 -5.26 -20.05 13.28
N ALA A 267 -4.20 -19.84 12.50
CA ALA A 267 -3.02 -19.11 12.96
C ALA A 267 -3.34 -17.66 13.33
N GLU A 268 -4.17 -16.97 12.54
CA GLU A 268 -4.59 -15.59 12.86
C GLU A 268 -5.49 -15.56 14.11
N SER A 269 -6.44 -16.48 14.25
CA SER A 269 -7.35 -16.54 15.40
C SER A 269 -6.63 -16.96 16.69
N LEU A 270 -5.69 -17.89 16.61
CA LEU A 270 -4.88 -18.35 17.75
C LEU A 270 -3.90 -17.28 18.22
N THR A 271 -3.23 -16.57 17.31
CA THR A 271 -2.33 -15.47 17.66
C THR A 271 -3.08 -14.36 18.38
N ARG A 272 -4.29 -14.00 17.90
CA ARG A 272 -5.15 -13.01 18.57
C ARG A 272 -5.63 -13.45 19.95
N LYS A 273 -5.98 -14.73 20.10
CA LYS A 273 -6.42 -15.29 21.38
C LYS A 273 -5.29 -15.31 22.40
N ASN A 274 -4.11 -15.74 22.00
CA ASN A 274 -2.92 -15.77 22.85
C ASN A 274 -2.45 -14.36 23.26
N LEU A 275 -2.54 -13.37 22.36
CA LEU A 275 -2.23 -11.98 22.67
C LEU A 275 -3.25 -11.40 23.67
N LYS A 276 -4.57 -11.65 23.51
CA LYS A 276 -5.57 -11.19 24.46
C LYS A 276 -5.37 -11.77 25.85
N GLU A 277 -5.08 -13.07 25.95
CA GLU A 277 -4.82 -13.75 27.23
C GLU A 277 -3.54 -13.25 27.93
N GLN A 278 -2.54 -12.75 27.18
CA GLN A 278 -1.32 -12.14 27.74
C GLN A 278 -1.51 -10.70 28.23
N TYR A 279 -2.51 -9.97 27.74
CA TYR A 279 -2.80 -8.59 28.16
C TYR A 279 -3.91 -8.49 29.22
N GLU A 280 -4.66 -9.57 29.46
CA GLU A 280 -5.72 -9.65 30.47
C GLU A 280 -5.25 -10.38 31.76
N SER A 281 -4.01 -10.85 31.83
CA SER A 281 -3.34 -11.42 32.99
C SER A 281 -2.31 -10.46 33.59
#